data_56425de2dc596374a4775bff8b0288c8
#
_entry.id   56425de2dc596374a4775bff8b0288c8
#
_cell.length_a   1.000
_cell.length_b   1.000
_cell.length_c   1.000
_cell.angle_alpha   90.00
_cell.angle_beta   90.00
_cell.angle_gamma   90.00
#
_symmetry.space_group_name_H-M   'P 1'
#
loop_
_entity.id
_entity.type
_entity.pdbx_description
1 polymer ?
#
loop_
_entity_poly.entity_id
_entity_poly.type
_entity_poly.pdbx_seq_one_letter_code
_entity_poly.pdbx_strand_id
1 'polypeptide(L)'
;MIYTVTFNPSLDYIVSVDHFTCGIVNRTTDEIIFPGGKGINVSMVLRNLGYENTALGFLAGFTGTAIQSLMEGKGIHTNFISVEKGLSRINVKLRSEQETEINGQGPAMNADEIANLYEKLDRLEDGDILVLAGSIPDVMPGSMYMDIMKHLEKKDLKIVVDATKDLLVNVLQYHPFLIKPNNHELGEIFGVTIKSKEDVILYAKKMQEKGARNVLVSMAGDGAVLVAEDGSIFRAEVPKGKVRNSVGAGDSMVAGFIAGYLENGTYEKAFEMGVCAGSASAFSEELATKEEVEALLHANKELFCGKN
;
A
#
# COMPACT_ATOMS: atom_id res chain seq x y z
N MET A 1 2.11 -14.57 11.03
CA MET A 1 3.19 -13.74 10.41
C MET A 1 2.60 -12.76 9.41
N ILE A 2 3.32 -11.70 9.00
CA ILE A 2 2.86 -10.76 7.96
C ILE A 2 3.79 -10.87 6.75
N TYR A 3 3.22 -11.00 5.56
CA TYR A 3 3.93 -11.03 4.29
C TYR A 3 3.39 -9.94 3.38
N THR A 4 4.29 -9.26 2.66
CA THR A 4 3.91 -8.30 1.62
C THR A 4 4.46 -8.75 0.28
N VAL A 5 3.69 -8.64 -0.79
CA VAL A 5 4.14 -8.93 -2.15
C VAL A 5 4.15 -7.65 -2.96
N THR A 6 5.32 -7.33 -3.53
CA THR A 6 5.48 -6.24 -4.48
C THR A 6 5.95 -6.80 -5.82
N PHE A 7 5.08 -6.79 -6.83
CA PHE A 7 5.42 -7.34 -8.15
C PHE A 7 6.42 -6.48 -8.93
N ASN A 8 6.40 -5.18 -8.70
CA ASN A 8 7.23 -4.23 -9.43
C ASN A 8 7.92 -3.23 -8.48
N PRO A 9 8.84 -3.70 -7.63
CA PRO A 9 9.64 -2.83 -6.76
C PRO A 9 10.39 -1.77 -7.54
N SER A 10 10.63 -0.63 -6.92
CA SER A 10 11.39 0.47 -7.52
C SER A 10 12.48 0.99 -6.60
N LEU A 11 13.48 1.57 -7.22
CA LEU A 11 14.38 2.51 -6.58
C LEU A 11 13.85 3.91 -6.89
N ASP A 12 13.25 4.57 -5.91
CA ASP A 12 12.68 5.90 -6.09
C ASP A 12 13.79 6.94 -5.89
N TYR A 13 14.16 7.63 -6.97
CA TYR A 13 15.14 8.69 -6.99
C TYR A 13 14.44 10.03 -7.01
N ILE A 14 14.45 10.70 -5.87
CA ILE A 14 13.84 12.02 -5.68
C ILE A 14 14.92 13.07 -5.89
N VAL A 15 14.68 13.97 -6.80
CA VAL A 15 15.62 15.06 -7.14
C VAL A 15 14.91 16.41 -7.03
N SER A 16 15.54 17.36 -6.36
CA SER A 16 15.09 18.73 -6.31
C SER A 16 15.91 19.56 -7.31
N VAL A 17 15.22 20.33 -8.14
CA VAL A 17 15.84 21.20 -9.15
C VAL A 17 15.14 22.56 -9.11
N ASP A 18 15.90 23.60 -8.79
CA ASP A 18 15.38 24.96 -8.85
C ASP A 18 15.20 25.38 -10.32
N HIS A 19 13.97 25.81 -10.68
CA HIS A 19 13.64 26.30 -12.02
C HIS A 19 13.96 25.30 -13.14
N PHE A 20 13.43 24.06 -13.01
CA PHE A 20 13.61 23.04 -14.03
C PHE A 20 13.20 23.54 -15.42
N THR A 21 14.11 23.42 -16.38
CA THR A 21 13.89 23.85 -17.77
C THR A 21 14.22 22.72 -18.74
N CYS A 22 13.27 22.39 -19.60
CA CYS A 22 13.49 21.39 -20.64
C CYS A 22 14.54 21.83 -21.67
N GLY A 23 15.36 20.88 -22.15
CA GLY A 23 16.30 21.12 -23.25
C GLY A 23 17.63 21.72 -22.84
N ILE A 24 17.87 21.98 -21.57
CA ILE A 24 19.15 22.44 -21.03
C ILE A 24 19.66 21.52 -19.91
N VAL A 25 20.91 21.72 -19.49
CA VAL A 25 21.46 21.02 -18.31
C VAL A 25 20.88 21.65 -17.05
N ASN A 26 20.14 20.87 -16.30
CA ASN A 26 19.69 21.21 -14.96
C ASN A 26 20.63 20.56 -13.91
N ARG A 27 20.79 21.17 -12.76
CA ARG A 27 21.56 20.62 -11.64
C ARG A 27 20.66 20.47 -10.44
N THR A 28 20.80 19.34 -9.75
CA THR A 28 20.08 19.07 -8.52
C THR A 28 20.57 19.92 -7.38
N THR A 29 19.68 20.33 -6.50
CA THR A 29 19.98 20.99 -5.21
C THR A 29 19.89 20.02 -4.05
N ASP A 30 19.12 18.92 -4.21
CA ASP A 30 19.00 17.84 -3.25
C ASP A 30 18.66 16.52 -3.94
N GLU A 31 19.12 15.41 -3.37
CA GLU A 31 18.94 14.08 -3.92
C GLU A 31 18.69 13.06 -2.80
N ILE A 32 17.62 12.26 -2.92
CA ILE A 32 17.30 11.22 -1.96
C ILE A 32 16.91 9.95 -2.72
N ILE A 33 17.33 8.79 -2.20
CA ILE A 33 16.99 7.48 -2.76
C ILE A 33 16.25 6.65 -1.72
N PHE A 34 15.08 6.10 -2.10
CA PHE A 34 14.29 5.20 -1.27
C PHE A 34 13.95 3.91 -2.01
N PRO A 35 13.82 2.77 -1.30
CA PRO A 35 13.15 1.61 -1.85
C PRO A 35 11.66 1.94 -1.97
N GLY A 36 11.07 1.66 -3.14
CA GLY A 36 9.70 2.02 -3.46
C GLY A 36 8.86 0.84 -3.94
N GLY A 37 7.56 1.07 -3.98
CA GLY A 37 6.53 0.10 -4.30
C GLY A 37 5.57 -0.09 -3.14
N LYS A 38 4.26 -0.20 -3.42
CA LYS A 38 3.22 -0.18 -2.38
C LYS A 38 3.45 -1.24 -1.28
N GLY A 39 3.73 -2.50 -1.63
CA GLY A 39 4.00 -3.54 -0.63
C GLY A 39 5.27 -3.27 0.18
N ILE A 40 6.31 -2.68 -0.43
CA ILE A 40 7.51 -2.23 0.28
C ILE A 40 7.16 -1.13 1.27
N ASN A 41 6.37 -0.14 0.87
CA ASN A 41 5.93 0.94 1.77
C ASN A 41 5.13 0.38 2.96
N VAL A 42 4.22 -0.57 2.72
CA VAL A 42 3.50 -1.29 3.80
C VAL A 42 4.48 -1.99 4.73
N SER A 43 5.47 -2.73 4.20
CA SER A 43 6.51 -3.39 5.01
C SER A 43 7.28 -2.42 5.88
N MET A 44 7.68 -1.28 5.32
CA MET A 44 8.44 -0.25 6.03
C MET A 44 7.64 0.35 7.18
N VAL A 45 6.37 0.70 6.95
CA VAL A 45 5.52 1.27 8.01
C VAL A 45 5.19 0.22 9.07
N LEU A 46 4.91 -1.03 8.71
CA LEU A 46 4.74 -2.11 9.68
C LEU A 46 5.98 -2.25 10.58
N ARG A 47 7.19 -2.23 9.98
CA ARG A 47 8.45 -2.28 10.74
C ARG A 47 8.61 -1.08 11.66
N ASN A 48 8.33 0.13 11.17
CA ASN A 48 8.35 1.35 11.97
C ASN A 48 7.39 1.27 13.16
N LEU A 49 6.21 0.65 12.99
CA LEU A 49 5.22 0.43 14.05
C LEU A 49 5.59 -0.73 15.00
N GLY A 50 6.71 -1.43 14.75
CA GLY A 50 7.20 -2.50 15.59
C GLY A 50 6.72 -3.91 15.21
N TYR A 51 6.10 -4.07 14.04
CA TYR A 51 5.63 -5.37 13.56
C TYR A 51 6.63 -6.02 12.62
N GLU A 52 7.05 -7.23 12.96
CA GLU A 52 7.88 -8.08 12.10
C GLU A 52 7.08 -8.50 10.87
N ASN A 53 7.73 -8.41 9.71
CA ASN A 53 7.12 -8.81 8.45
C ASN A 53 8.19 -9.27 7.46
N THR A 54 7.76 -9.98 6.41
CA THR A 54 8.64 -10.46 5.34
C THR A 54 8.18 -9.90 4.00
N ALA A 55 9.07 -9.20 3.31
CA ALA A 55 8.83 -8.67 1.98
C ALA A 55 9.17 -9.71 0.91
N LEU A 56 8.21 -9.99 0.04
CA LEU A 56 8.29 -10.85 -1.12
C LEU A 56 8.12 -10.03 -2.41
N GLY A 57 8.51 -10.59 -3.52
CA GLY A 57 8.36 -9.99 -4.85
C GLY A 57 9.56 -10.30 -5.72
N PHE A 58 9.80 -9.47 -6.74
CA PHE A 58 10.80 -9.73 -7.76
C PHE A 58 11.82 -8.60 -7.81
N LEU A 59 13.11 -8.95 -7.76
CA LEU A 59 14.21 -7.98 -7.87
C LEU A 59 15.16 -8.38 -8.98
N ALA A 60 15.68 -7.40 -9.73
CA ALA A 60 16.60 -7.62 -10.84
C ALA A 60 17.79 -6.66 -10.79
N GLY A 61 18.97 -7.19 -11.11
CA GLY A 61 20.19 -6.44 -11.31
C GLY A 61 20.64 -5.62 -10.08
N PHE A 62 21.53 -4.65 -10.32
CA PHE A 62 22.10 -3.84 -9.22
C PHE A 62 21.06 -2.99 -8.49
N THR A 63 20.02 -2.52 -9.18
CA THR A 63 18.93 -1.75 -8.55
C THR A 63 18.11 -2.62 -7.60
N GLY A 64 17.87 -3.89 -7.96
CA GLY A 64 17.26 -4.86 -7.07
C GLY A 64 18.09 -5.13 -5.83
N THR A 65 19.40 -5.30 -5.97
CA THR A 65 20.32 -5.45 -4.85
C THR A 65 20.31 -4.22 -3.93
N ALA A 66 20.26 -3.01 -4.52
CA ALA A 66 20.18 -1.78 -3.74
C ALA A 66 18.87 -1.69 -2.94
N ILE A 67 17.70 -2.01 -3.56
CA ILE A 67 16.40 -2.06 -2.88
C ILE A 67 16.46 -3.01 -1.69
N GLN A 68 16.94 -4.24 -1.90
CA GLN A 68 17.04 -5.24 -0.84
C GLN A 68 17.93 -4.75 0.31
N SER A 69 19.11 -4.22 0.01
CA SER A 69 20.06 -3.72 1.02
C SER A 69 19.47 -2.57 1.84
N LEU A 70 18.73 -1.64 1.19
CA LEU A 70 18.06 -0.54 1.88
C LEU A 70 16.97 -1.03 2.86
N MET A 71 16.19 -2.05 2.46
CA MET A 71 15.16 -2.65 3.32
C MET A 71 15.77 -3.42 4.48
N GLU A 72 16.78 -4.24 4.23
CA GLU A 72 17.49 -5.01 5.27
C GLU A 72 18.21 -4.08 6.25
N GLY A 73 18.77 -2.97 5.77
CA GLY A 73 19.34 -1.92 6.62
C GLY A 73 18.34 -1.26 7.57
N LYS A 74 17.05 -1.29 7.23
CA LYS A 74 15.94 -0.85 8.11
C LYS A 74 15.36 -2.01 8.97
N GLY A 75 15.98 -3.19 8.93
CA GLY A 75 15.60 -4.36 9.73
C GLY A 75 14.36 -5.09 9.21
N ILE A 76 14.04 -4.98 7.93
CA ILE A 76 12.95 -5.73 7.29
C ILE A 76 13.49 -7.05 6.78
N HIS A 77 12.81 -8.15 7.09
CA HIS A 77 13.13 -9.44 6.49
C HIS A 77 12.73 -9.45 5.02
N THR A 78 13.68 -9.82 4.15
CA THR A 78 13.44 -9.92 2.72
C THR A 78 13.55 -11.35 2.24
N ASN A 79 12.65 -11.74 1.35
CA ASN A 79 12.67 -13.06 0.70
C ASN A 79 12.26 -12.92 -0.77
N PHE A 80 12.88 -11.97 -1.46
CA PHE A 80 12.63 -11.70 -2.87
C PHE A 80 13.07 -12.83 -3.79
N ILE A 81 12.48 -12.88 -4.98
CA ILE A 81 12.88 -13.73 -6.09
C ILE A 81 13.83 -12.91 -6.98
N SER A 82 15.02 -13.45 -7.23
CA SER A 82 15.97 -12.83 -8.16
C SER A 82 15.51 -13.10 -9.59
N VAL A 83 15.30 -12.03 -10.36
CA VAL A 83 15.01 -12.08 -11.79
C VAL A 83 16.31 -12.03 -12.57
N GLU A 84 16.50 -12.98 -13.48
CA GLU A 84 17.77 -13.17 -14.19
C GLU A 84 18.11 -12.00 -15.12
N LYS A 85 17.07 -11.40 -15.76
CA LYS A 85 17.27 -10.39 -16.80
C LYS A 85 16.62 -9.06 -16.44
N GLY A 86 17.27 -7.97 -16.82
CA GLY A 86 16.77 -6.62 -16.64
C GLY A 86 17.22 -5.98 -15.34
N LEU A 87 16.50 -4.95 -14.93
CA LEU A 87 16.73 -4.17 -13.73
C LEU A 87 15.40 -3.93 -13.02
N SER A 88 15.39 -3.97 -11.70
CA SER A 88 14.29 -3.34 -10.94
C SER A 88 14.19 -1.87 -11.35
N ARG A 89 12.97 -1.39 -11.52
CA ARG A 89 12.76 -0.06 -12.09
C ARG A 89 13.33 1.05 -11.20
N ILE A 90 13.75 2.14 -11.85
CA ILE A 90 14.04 3.41 -11.20
C ILE A 90 12.87 4.34 -11.52
N ASN A 91 12.29 4.95 -10.50
CA ASN A 91 11.34 6.04 -10.66
C ASN A 91 12.06 7.34 -10.33
N VAL A 92 12.01 8.31 -11.22
CA VAL A 92 12.52 9.66 -10.96
C VAL A 92 11.36 10.55 -10.52
N LYS A 93 11.48 11.15 -9.35
CA LYS A 93 10.53 12.12 -8.81
C LYS A 93 11.19 13.49 -8.77
N LEU A 94 10.88 14.30 -9.77
CA LEU A 94 11.41 15.65 -9.90
C LEU A 94 10.55 16.62 -9.09
N ARG A 95 11.18 17.26 -8.10
CA ARG A 95 10.63 18.39 -7.33
C ARG A 95 11.14 19.69 -7.91
N SER A 96 10.24 20.49 -8.45
CA SER A 96 10.49 21.84 -8.94
C SER A 96 9.21 22.65 -8.75
N GLU A 97 8.93 23.68 -9.57
CA GLU A 97 7.65 24.43 -9.56
C GLU A 97 6.45 23.50 -9.77
N GLN A 98 6.64 22.43 -10.50
CA GLN A 98 5.66 21.35 -10.69
C GLN A 98 6.34 20.01 -10.40
N GLU A 99 5.70 19.19 -9.59
CA GLU A 99 6.15 17.82 -9.37
C GLU A 99 5.92 17.00 -10.65
N THR A 100 6.96 16.25 -11.03
CA THR A 100 6.92 15.38 -12.22
C THR A 100 7.48 14.02 -11.88
N GLU A 101 6.76 12.97 -12.25
CA GLU A 101 7.20 11.60 -12.06
C GLU A 101 7.50 10.91 -13.40
N ILE A 102 8.63 10.22 -13.48
CA ILE A 102 9.01 9.34 -14.59
C ILE A 102 9.17 7.94 -14.01
N ASN A 103 8.23 7.06 -14.32
CA ASN A 103 8.17 5.72 -13.77
C ASN A 103 8.73 4.69 -14.75
N GLY A 104 9.75 3.92 -14.32
CA GLY A 104 10.32 2.82 -15.08
C GLY A 104 9.35 1.63 -15.19
N GLN A 105 9.57 0.75 -16.17
CA GLN A 105 8.70 -0.41 -16.42
C GLN A 105 9.04 -1.61 -15.52
N GLY A 106 10.30 -1.79 -15.18
CA GLY A 106 10.78 -2.96 -14.42
C GLY A 106 11.10 -4.18 -15.31
N PRO A 107 11.55 -5.29 -14.70
CA PRO A 107 11.94 -6.48 -15.42
C PRO A 107 10.74 -7.32 -15.83
N ALA A 108 10.93 -8.17 -16.85
CA ALA A 108 9.98 -9.22 -17.21
C ALA A 108 10.35 -10.51 -16.47
N MET A 109 9.40 -11.11 -15.76
CA MET A 109 9.58 -12.39 -15.08
C MET A 109 9.25 -13.55 -16.02
N ASN A 110 10.04 -14.62 -15.92
CA ASN A 110 9.75 -15.87 -16.61
C ASN A 110 8.86 -16.81 -15.77
N ALA A 111 8.46 -17.95 -16.34
CA ALA A 111 7.57 -18.89 -15.68
C ALA A 111 8.17 -19.52 -14.41
N ASP A 112 9.47 -19.80 -14.39
CA ASP A 112 10.14 -20.40 -13.25
C ASP A 112 10.25 -19.39 -12.09
N GLU A 113 10.51 -18.13 -12.38
CA GLU A 113 10.53 -17.05 -11.40
C GLU A 113 9.15 -16.84 -10.78
N ILE A 114 8.08 -16.93 -11.57
CA ILE A 114 6.71 -16.89 -11.08
C ILE A 114 6.40 -18.14 -10.22
N ALA A 115 6.82 -19.33 -10.65
CA ALA A 115 6.65 -20.56 -9.86
C ALA A 115 7.33 -20.47 -8.49
N ASN A 116 8.53 -19.87 -8.43
CA ASN A 116 9.23 -19.62 -7.17
C ASN A 116 8.44 -18.72 -6.21
N LEU A 117 7.62 -17.79 -6.71
CA LEU A 117 6.71 -17.03 -5.85
C LEU A 117 5.66 -17.95 -5.22
N TYR A 118 5.02 -18.81 -6.02
CA TYR A 118 4.02 -19.76 -5.50
C TYR A 118 4.62 -20.72 -4.46
N GLU A 119 5.86 -21.22 -4.65
CA GLU A 119 6.54 -22.04 -3.65
C GLU A 119 6.76 -21.29 -2.31
N LYS A 120 7.00 -19.98 -2.36
CA LYS A 120 7.10 -19.17 -1.14
C LYS A 120 5.73 -18.95 -0.50
N LEU A 121 4.69 -18.72 -1.30
CA LEU A 121 3.32 -18.55 -0.83
C LEU A 121 2.75 -19.85 -0.22
N ASP A 122 3.17 -21.00 -0.70
CA ASP A 122 2.78 -22.30 -0.14
C ASP A 122 3.24 -22.50 1.31
N ARG A 123 4.24 -21.77 1.75
CA ARG A 123 4.78 -21.83 3.13
C ARG A 123 4.00 -20.96 4.12
N LEU A 124 3.06 -20.16 3.65
CA LEU A 124 2.19 -19.37 4.55
C LEU A 124 1.29 -20.34 5.33
N GLU A 125 1.05 -20.02 6.60
CA GLU A 125 0.26 -20.80 7.54
C GLU A 125 -1.09 -20.12 7.85
N ASP A 126 -2.05 -20.90 8.32
CA ASP A 126 -3.34 -20.37 8.74
C ASP A 126 -3.17 -19.28 9.80
N GLY A 127 -3.89 -18.18 9.66
CA GLY A 127 -3.79 -17.00 10.51
C GLY A 127 -2.76 -15.96 10.03
N ASP A 128 -1.92 -16.27 9.04
CA ASP A 128 -1.00 -15.30 8.45
C ASP A 128 -1.75 -14.18 7.72
N ILE A 129 -1.09 -13.04 7.60
CA ILE A 129 -1.57 -11.89 6.82
C ILE A 129 -0.74 -11.78 5.55
N LEU A 130 -1.41 -11.75 4.39
CA LEU A 130 -0.78 -11.53 3.09
C LEU A 130 -1.26 -10.21 2.49
N VAL A 131 -0.33 -9.31 2.18
CA VAL A 131 -0.63 -8.03 1.52
C VAL A 131 -0.23 -8.12 0.06
N LEU A 132 -1.19 -8.00 -0.84
CA LEU A 132 -1.01 -7.88 -2.28
C LEU A 132 -1.20 -6.42 -2.65
N ALA A 133 -0.12 -5.68 -2.92
CA ALA A 133 -0.21 -4.24 -3.11
C ALA A 133 0.59 -3.73 -4.32
N GLY A 134 -0.01 -2.80 -5.05
CA GLY A 134 0.58 -2.10 -6.18
C GLY A 134 0.17 -2.65 -7.54
N SER A 135 0.82 -2.12 -8.57
CA SER A 135 0.62 -2.54 -9.96
C SER A 135 1.37 -3.82 -10.27
N ILE A 136 0.85 -4.58 -11.20
CA ILE A 136 1.52 -5.71 -11.84
C ILE A 136 2.18 -5.19 -13.12
N PRO A 137 3.43 -5.58 -13.44
CA PRO A 137 4.04 -5.24 -14.72
C PRO A 137 3.17 -5.69 -15.91
N ASP A 138 3.10 -4.88 -16.96
CA ASP A 138 2.26 -5.16 -18.15
C ASP A 138 2.61 -6.49 -18.86
N VAL A 139 3.81 -7.00 -18.62
CA VAL A 139 4.28 -8.30 -19.16
C VAL A 139 3.73 -9.51 -18.41
N MET A 140 3.05 -9.30 -17.29
CA MET A 140 2.43 -10.35 -16.48
C MET A 140 0.92 -10.41 -16.72
N PRO A 141 0.29 -11.58 -16.51
CA PRO A 141 -1.16 -11.70 -16.58
C PRO A 141 -1.84 -10.74 -15.59
N GLY A 142 -2.81 -9.95 -16.07
CA GLY A 142 -3.64 -9.10 -15.20
C GLY A 142 -4.50 -9.88 -14.19
N SER A 143 -4.53 -11.20 -14.28
CA SER A 143 -5.18 -12.11 -13.32
C SER A 143 -4.33 -12.48 -12.11
N MET A 144 -3.07 -12.06 -12.03
CA MET A 144 -2.09 -12.58 -11.07
C MET A 144 -2.57 -12.52 -9.60
N TYR A 145 -3.19 -11.43 -9.16
CA TYR A 145 -3.74 -11.34 -7.80
C TYR A 145 -4.88 -12.35 -7.59
N MET A 146 -5.75 -12.48 -8.57
CA MET A 146 -6.82 -13.45 -8.57
C MET A 146 -6.27 -14.89 -8.53
N ASP A 147 -5.26 -15.19 -9.33
CA ASP A 147 -4.63 -16.52 -9.39
C ASP A 147 -3.95 -16.88 -8.06
N ILE A 148 -3.29 -15.93 -7.40
CA ILE A 148 -2.73 -16.11 -6.06
C ILE A 148 -3.83 -16.39 -5.04
N MET A 149 -4.90 -15.61 -5.02
CA MET A 149 -5.99 -15.80 -4.06
C MET A 149 -6.69 -17.15 -4.29
N LYS A 150 -6.89 -17.55 -5.53
CA LYS A 150 -7.40 -18.88 -5.89
C LYS A 150 -6.48 -20.00 -5.41
N HIS A 151 -5.17 -19.84 -5.60
CA HIS A 151 -4.18 -20.83 -5.16
C HIS A 151 -4.20 -21.02 -3.64
N LEU A 152 -4.41 -19.94 -2.91
CA LEU A 152 -4.41 -19.93 -1.44
C LEU A 152 -5.80 -20.12 -0.79
N GLU A 153 -6.86 -20.36 -1.57
CA GLU A 153 -8.26 -20.36 -1.08
C GLU A 153 -8.56 -21.39 0.02
N LYS A 154 -7.72 -22.43 0.15
CA LYS A 154 -7.86 -23.47 1.18
C LYS A 154 -7.18 -23.14 2.50
N LYS A 155 -6.44 -22.04 2.57
CA LYS A 155 -5.75 -21.57 3.77
C LYS A 155 -6.57 -20.46 4.42
N ASP A 156 -6.62 -20.45 5.75
CA ASP A 156 -7.27 -19.36 6.53
C ASP A 156 -6.32 -18.17 6.64
N LEU A 157 -6.15 -17.44 5.54
CA LEU A 157 -5.30 -16.26 5.49
C LEU A 157 -6.15 -14.97 5.54
N LYS A 158 -5.59 -13.92 6.15
CA LYS A 158 -6.12 -12.57 6.01
C LYS A 158 -5.45 -11.88 4.83
N ILE A 159 -6.08 -11.94 3.65
CA ILE A 159 -5.51 -11.33 2.45
C ILE A 159 -5.99 -9.89 2.31
N VAL A 160 -5.05 -8.96 2.28
CA VAL A 160 -5.25 -7.52 2.10
C VAL A 160 -4.87 -7.16 0.66
N VAL A 161 -5.75 -6.47 -0.07
CA VAL A 161 -5.51 -6.08 -1.46
C VAL A 161 -5.60 -4.56 -1.61
N ASP A 162 -4.50 -3.94 -2.02
CA ASP A 162 -4.43 -2.53 -2.43
C ASP A 162 -4.04 -2.44 -3.90
N ALA A 163 -5.04 -2.58 -4.75
CA ALA A 163 -4.93 -2.57 -6.21
C ALA A 163 -6.02 -1.70 -6.83
N THR A 164 -5.91 -1.44 -8.12
CA THR A 164 -6.85 -0.59 -8.86
C THR A 164 -7.59 -1.37 -9.94
N LYS A 165 -8.77 -0.87 -10.35
CA LYS A 165 -9.55 -1.35 -11.50
C LYS A 165 -9.80 -2.88 -11.45
N ASP A 166 -9.56 -3.55 -12.56
CA ASP A 166 -9.84 -4.97 -12.70
C ASP A 166 -9.03 -5.85 -11.75
N LEU A 167 -7.80 -5.44 -11.37
CA LEU A 167 -7.01 -6.16 -10.37
C LEU A 167 -7.73 -6.24 -9.02
N LEU A 168 -8.45 -5.20 -8.63
CA LEU A 168 -9.23 -5.16 -7.40
C LEU A 168 -10.57 -5.91 -7.56
N VAL A 169 -11.28 -5.68 -8.68
CA VAL A 169 -12.60 -6.28 -8.88
C VAL A 169 -12.52 -7.79 -9.01
N ASN A 170 -11.51 -8.31 -9.70
CA ASN A 170 -11.37 -9.75 -9.96
C ASN A 170 -11.08 -10.58 -8.70
N VAL A 171 -10.52 -9.98 -7.65
CA VAL A 171 -10.21 -10.69 -6.40
C VAL A 171 -11.40 -10.80 -5.45
N LEU A 172 -12.45 -10.02 -5.63
CA LEU A 172 -13.59 -9.95 -4.70
C LEU A 172 -14.27 -11.30 -4.49
N GLN A 173 -14.36 -12.14 -5.52
CA GLN A 173 -14.93 -13.48 -5.45
C GLN A 173 -14.20 -14.43 -4.48
N TYR A 174 -12.96 -14.09 -4.08
CA TYR A 174 -12.15 -14.83 -3.11
C TYR A 174 -12.13 -14.20 -1.72
N HIS A 175 -13.05 -13.29 -1.44
CA HIS A 175 -13.32 -12.70 -0.14
C HIS A 175 -12.09 -12.09 0.56
N PRO A 176 -11.39 -11.10 -0.05
CA PRO A 176 -10.26 -10.44 0.59
C PRO A 176 -10.68 -9.87 1.95
N PHE A 177 -9.81 -10.07 2.96
CA PHE A 177 -10.03 -9.56 4.31
C PHE A 177 -10.17 -8.04 4.35
N LEU A 178 -9.33 -7.34 3.57
CA LEU A 178 -9.37 -5.88 3.44
C LEU A 178 -9.10 -5.49 1.99
N ILE A 179 -9.87 -4.55 1.48
CA ILE A 179 -9.53 -3.77 0.30
C ILE A 179 -9.43 -2.29 0.67
N LYS A 180 -8.52 -1.56 -0.02
CA LYS A 180 -8.36 -0.12 0.21
C LYS A 180 -8.37 0.69 -1.10
N PRO A 181 -9.49 0.94 -1.73
CA PRO A 181 -9.60 1.96 -2.77
C PRO A 181 -9.59 3.37 -2.18
N ASN A 182 -9.23 4.38 -2.98
CA ASN A 182 -9.61 5.75 -2.70
C ASN A 182 -11.01 6.05 -3.28
N ASN A 183 -11.58 7.23 -2.95
CA ASN A 183 -12.90 7.62 -3.42
C ASN A 183 -13.01 7.72 -4.94
N HIS A 184 -11.94 8.08 -5.66
CA HIS A 184 -11.90 8.13 -7.12
C HIS A 184 -11.90 6.73 -7.72
N GLU A 185 -11.02 5.84 -7.23
CA GLU A 185 -10.95 4.44 -7.64
C GLU A 185 -12.27 3.71 -7.40
N LEU A 186 -12.90 3.95 -6.23
CA LEU A 186 -14.22 3.40 -5.93
C LEU A 186 -15.29 3.92 -6.91
N GLY A 187 -15.24 5.22 -7.22
CA GLY A 187 -16.14 5.82 -8.20
C GLY A 187 -15.95 5.26 -9.62
N GLU A 188 -14.70 5.05 -10.05
CA GLU A 188 -14.39 4.45 -11.35
C GLU A 188 -14.96 3.03 -11.49
N ILE A 189 -14.88 2.20 -10.45
CA ILE A 189 -15.43 0.84 -10.45
C ILE A 189 -16.93 0.82 -10.73
N PHE A 190 -17.68 1.81 -10.25
CA PHE A 190 -19.12 1.89 -10.41
C PHE A 190 -19.58 2.90 -11.49
N GLY A 191 -18.66 3.58 -12.16
CA GLY A 191 -18.97 4.59 -13.17
C GLY A 191 -19.67 5.83 -12.61
N VAL A 192 -19.33 6.22 -11.38
CA VAL A 192 -19.95 7.35 -10.66
C VAL A 192 -18.92 8.30 -10.08
N THR A 193 -19.33 9.52 -9.76
CA THR A 193 -18.52 10.46 -8.97
C THR A 193 -19.00 10.42 -7.52
N ILE A 194 -18.09 10.02 -6.62
CA ILE A 194 -18.34 10.00 -5.18
C ILE A 194 -18.09 11.39 -4.60
N LYS A 195 -19.06 11.95 -3.91
CA LYS A 195 -19.03 13.33 -3.41
C LYS A 195 -19.14 13.45 -1.90
N SER A 196 -19.55 12.39 -1.22
CA SER A 196 -19.81 12.39 0.23
C SER A 196 -19.38 11.08 0.88
N LYS A 197 -19.25 11.08 2.22
CA LYS A 197 -19.01 9.85 2.99
C LYS A 197 -20.20 8.88 2.89
N GLU A 198 -21.41 9.39 2.70
CA GLU A 198 -22.62 8.60 2.48
C GLU A 198 -22.55 7.85 1.14
N ASP A 199 -22.09 8.51 0.08
CA ASP A 199 -21.82 7.84 -1.20
C ASP A 199 -20.76 6.75 -1.02
N VAL A 200 -19.67 7.05 -0.29
CA VAL A 200 -18.63 6.06 0.02
C VAL A 200 -19.22 4.84 0.69
N ILE A 201 -20.04 5.02 1.73
CA ILE A 201 -20.67 3.92 2.46
C ILE A 201 -21.55 3.09 1.55
N LEU A 202 -22.35 3.75 0.69
CA LEU A 202 -23.23 3.06 -0.26
C LEU A 202 -22.42 2.14 -1.20
N TYR A 203 -21.35 2.67 -1.79
CA TYR A 203 -20.54 1.91 -2.75
C TYR A 203 -19.58 0.92 -2.07
N ALA A 204 -19.10 1.20 -0.86
CA ALA A 204 -18.34 0.25 -0.06
C ALA A 204 -19.19 -0.99 0.30
N LYS A 205 -20.45 -0.82 0.67
CA LYS A 205 -21.39 -1.94 0.87
C LYS A 205 -21.59 -2.77 -0.40
N LYS A 206 -21.66 -2.14 -1.58
CA LYS A 206 -21.71 -2.87 -2.86
C LYS A 206 -20.42 -3.64 -3.14
N MET A 207 -19.26 -3.18 -2.65
CA MET A 207 -18.01 -3.96 -2.71
C MET A 207 -18.08 -5.17 -1.77
N GLN A 208 -18.71 -5.04 -0.59
CA GLN A 208 -18.96 -6.18 0.29
C GLN A 208 -19.93 -7.19 -0.33
N GLU A 209 -21.01 -6.74 -0.98
CA GLU A 209 -21.92 -7.61 -1.73
C GLU A 209 -21.22 -8.41 -2.85
N LYS A 210 -20.10 -7.85 -3.40
CA LYS A 210 -19.26 -8.53 -4.39
C LYS A 210 -18.21 -9.45 -3.75
N GLY A 211 -18.03 -9.43 -2.43
CA GLY A 211 -17.19 -10.35 -1.69
C GLY A 211 -16.13 -9.74 -0.76
N ALA A 212 -15.81 -8.45 -0.82
CA ALA A 212 -14.88 -7.85 0.13
C ALA A 212 -15.41 -7.98 1.57
N ARG A 213 -14.56 -8.38 2.52
CA ARG A 213 -14.96 -8.46 3.93
C ARG A 213 -14.94 -7.07 4.57
N ASN A 214 -13.85 -6.35 4.45
CA ASN A 214 -13.69 -4.99 4.97
C ASN A 214 -13.30 -4.03 3.84
N VAL A 215 -13.91 -2.86 3.79
CA VAL A 215 -13.67 -1.84 2.76
C VAL A 215 -13.24 -0.53 3.42
N LEU A 216 -11.95 -0.22 3.35
CA LEU A 216 -11.37 1.01 3.83
C LEU A 216 -11.19 1.99 2.66
N VAL A 217 -11.87 3.12 2.69
CA VAL A 217 -11.84 4.11 1.62
C VAL A 217 -11.16 5.38 2.10
N SER A 218 -10.07 5.75 1.44
CA SER A 218 -9.39 7.01 1.67
C SER A 218 -9.99 8.12 0.81
N MET A 219 -10.13 9.32 1.37
CA MET A 219 -10.73 10.48 0.71
C MET A 219 -9.81 11.70 0.75
N ALA A 220 -8.51 11.49 0.80
CA ALA A 220 -7.51 12.56 0.93
C ALA A 220 -7.87 13.56 2.04
N GLY A 221 -8.03 14.86 1.72
CA GLY A 221 -8.40 15.91 2.66
C GLY A 221 -9.78 15.76 3.32
N ASP A 222 -10.65 14.86 2.81
CA ASP A 222 -11.99 14.61 3.36
C ASP A 222 -12.02 13.42 4.35
N GLY A 223 -10.84 12.86 4.67
CA GLY A 223 -10.70 11.81 5.67
C GLY A 223 -10.83 10.40 5.13
N ALA A 224 -11.52 9.54 5.86
CA ALA A 224 -11.68 8.13 5.50
C ALA A 224 -12.97 7.52 6.03
N VAL A 225 -13.37 6.40 5.42
CA VAL A 225 -14.50 5.57 5.84
C VAL A 225 -14.06 4.11 5.83
N LEU A 226 -14.44 3.37 6.88
CA LEU A 226 -14.36 1.91 6.92
C LEU A 226 -15.78 1.34 7.02
N VAL A 227 -16.08 0.39 6.14
CA VAL A 227 -17.25 -0.49 6.27
C VAL A 227 -16.72 -1.88 6.59
N ALA A 228 -16.94 -2.34 7.83
CA ALA A 228 -16.39 -3.58 8.35
C ALA A 228 -17.35 -4.77 8.17
N GLU A 229 -16.82 -5.98 8.18
CA GLU A 229 -17.59 -7.22 7.98
C GLU A 229 -18.58 -7.54 9.12
N ASP A 230 -18.36 -6.97 10.31
CA ASP A 230 -19.28 -7.08 11.45
C ASP A 230 -20.48 -6.12 11.35
N GLY A 231 -20.57 -5.35 10.26
CA GLY A 231 -21.59 -4.34 10.02
C GLY A 231 -21.28 -2.96 10.59
N SER A 232 -20.16 -2.81 11.32
CA SER A 232 -19.73 -1.52 11.86
C SER A 232 -19.29 -0.59 10.73
N ILE A 233 -19.57 0.70 10.90
CA ILE A 233 -19.17 1.76 9.97
C ILE A 233 -18.45 2.85 10.75
N PHE A 234 -17.21 3.12 10.37
CA PHE A 234 -16.39 4.14 10.99
C PHE A 234 -16.12 5.27 9.99
N ARG A 235 -16.15 6.48 10.47
CA ARG A 235 -15.87 7.71 9.71
C ARG A 235 -14.85 8.54 10.47
N ALA A 236 -13.91 9.14 9.77
CA ALA A 236 -13.00 10.10 10.35
C ALA A 236 -12.79 11.27 9.40
N GLU A 237 -12.59 12.45 9.98
CA GLU A 237 -11.96 13.58 9.31
C GLU A 237 -10.45 13.37 9.30
N VAL A 238 -9.72 14.14 8.48
CA VAL A 238 -8.26 14.10 8.50
C VAL A 238 -7.75 14.76 9.78
N PRO A 239 -6.79 14.13 10.49
CA PRO A 239 -6.03 14.80 11.53
C PRO A 239 -5.42 16.13 11.04
N LYS A 240 -5.40 17.13 11.90
CA LYS A 240 -4.83 18.43 11.54
C LYS A 240 -3.32 18.35 11.37
N GLY A 241 -2.82 18.81 10.23
CA GLY A 241 -1.38 18.83 9.92
C GLY A 241 -1.10 19.51 8.59
N LYS A 242 0.17 19.73 8.30
CA LYS A 242 0.62 20.28 7.02
C LYS A 242 1.14 19.15 6.15
N VAL A 243 0.49 18.91 5.01
CA VAL A 243 0.94 17.93 4.03
C VAL A 243 2.31 18.34 3.50
N ARG A 244 3.25 17.41 3.56
CA ARG A 244 4.62 17.52 3.01
C ARG A 244 4.82 16.57 1.84
N ASN A 245 4.35 15.34 1.97
CA ASN A 245 4.49 14.31 0.95
C ASN A 245 3.31 13.32 1.03
N SER A 246 2.48 13.26 0.01
CA SER A 246 1.31 12.35 -0.01
C SER A 246 1.65 10.93 -0.50
N VAL A 247 2.86 10.71 -1.00
CA VAL A 247 3.31 9.41 -1.51
C VAL A 247 3.42 8.41 -0.35
N GLY A 248 2.83 7.23 -0.52
CA GLY A 248 2.83 6.19 0.50
C GLY A 248 1.82 6.38 1.65
N ALA A 249 1.06 7.49 1.69
CA ALA A 249 0.04 7.70 2.73
C ALA A 249 -1.04 6.61 2.71
N GLY A 250 -1.47 6.17 1.52
CA GLY A 250 -2.41 5.05 1.36
C GLY A 250 -1.83 3.71 1.83
N ASP A 251 -0.56 3.46 1.53
CA ASP A 251 0.15 2.25 1.95
C ASP A 251 0.33 2.23 3.48
N SER A 252 0.63 3.41 4.05
CA SER A 252 0.72 3.60 5.51
C SER A 252 -0.62 3.38 6.19
N MET A 253 -1.73 3.77 5.55
CA MET A 253 -3.08 3.48 6.05
C MET A 253 -3.35 1.97 6.11
N VAL A 254 -2.91 1.19 5.11
CA VAL A 254 -2.98 -0.28 5.12
C VAL A 254 -2.16 -0.85 6.27
N ALA A 255 -0.90 -0.40 6.42
CA ALA A 255 -0.02 -0.86 7.48
C ALA A 255 -0.57 -0.55 8.87
N GLY A 256 -1.05 0.68 9.09
CA GLY A 256 -1.70 1.10 10.34
C GLY A 256 -2.96 0.29 10.65
N PHE A 257 -3.80 0.00 9.63
CA PHE A 257 -4.97 -0.85 9.80
C PHE A 257 -4.58 -2.26 10.28
N ILE A 258 -3.59 -2.88 9.65
CA ILE A 258 -3.09 -4.21 10.04
C ILE A 258 -2.55 -4.17 11.47
N ALA A 259 -1.73 -3.17 11.80
CA ALA A 259 -1.15 -3.01 13.12
C ALA A 259 -2.23 -2.84 14.21
N GLY A 260 -3.19 -1.95 13.99
CA GLY A 260 -4.30 -1.73 14.93
C GLY A 260 -5.21 -2.95 15.11
N TYR A 261 -5.45 -3.70 14.03
CA TYR A 261 -6.20 -4.95 14.11
C TYR A 261 -5.45 -6.03 14.93
N LEU A 262 -4.14 -6.13 14.75
CA LEU A 262 -3.31 -7.09 15.51
C LEU A 262 -3.16 -6.72 16.99
N GLU A 263 -3.27 -5.43 17.33
CA GLU A 263 -3.11 -4.96 18.70
C GLU A 263 -4.23 -5.46 19.62
N ASN A 264 -5.49 -5.44 19.18
CA ASN A 264 -6.64 -5.81 20.00
C ASN A 264 -7.81 -6.50 19.28
N GLY A 265 -7.70 -6.79 18.00
CA GLY A 265 -8.70 -7.52 17.22
C GLY A 265 -9.95 -6.69 16.86
N THR A 266 -9.96 -5.37 17.06
CA THR A 266 -11.13 -4.53 16.76
C THR A 266 -10.95 -3.71 15.49
N TYR A 267 -12.03 -3.53 14.73
CA TYR A 267 -12.04 -2.68 13.54
C TYR A 267 -11.94 -1.20 13.86
N GLU A 268 -12.39 -0.79 15.05
CA GLU A 268 -12.26 0.58 15.54
C GLU A 268 -10.79 0.96 15.66
N LYS A 269 -9.98 0.17 16.38
CA LYS A 269 -8.56 0.43 16.54
C LYS A 269 -7.79 0.31 15.23
N ALA A 270 -8.16 -0.65 14.39
CA ALA A 270 -7.59 -0.80 13.05
C ALA A 270 -7.82 0.47 12.20
N PHE A 271 -9.04 1.02 12.23
CA PHE A 271 -9.38 2.23 11.50
C PHE A 271 -8.62 3.46 12.03
N GLU A 272 -8.62 3.66 13.36
CA GLU A 272 -7.90 4.77 14.00
C GLU A 272 -6.42 4.78 13.64
N MET A 273 -5.74 3.64 13.81
CA MET A 273 -4.32 3.52 13.48
C MET A 273 -4.09 3.68 11.98
N GLY A 274 -4.96 3.16 11.13
CA GLY A 274 -4.88 3.34 9.69
C GLY A 274 -4.93 4.81 9.28
N VAL A 275 -5.92 5.55 9.77
CA VAL A 275 -6.07 7.00 9.48
C VAL A 275 -4.87 7.79 9.99
N CYS A 276 -4.42 7.52 11.21
CA CYS A 276 -3.28 8.22 11.80
C CYS A 276 -1.95 7.89 11.09
N ALA A 277 -1.72 6.63 10.70
CA ALA A 277 -0.51 6.24 9.96
C ALA A 277 -0.47 6.88 8.55
N GLY A 278 -1.60 6.88 7.84
CA GLY A 278 -1.71 7.57 6.56
C GLY A 278 -1.47 9.07 6.67
N SER A 279 -2.04 9.71 7.69
CA SER A 279 -1.87 11.15 7.94
C SER A 279 -0.46 11.48 8.40
N ALA A 280 0.14 10.69 9.27
CA ALA A 280 1.53 10.88 9.72
C ALA A 280 2.51 10.83 8.54
N SER A 281 2.37 9.84 7.64
CA SER A 281 3.17 9.80 6.41
C SER A 281 2.95 11.01 5.52
N ALA A 282 1.71 11.49 5.40
CA ALA A 282 1.42 12.68 4.60
C ALA A 282 2.04 13.98 5.19
N PHE A 283 2.26 14.03 6.51
CA PHE A 283 2.83 15.19 7.21
C PHE A 283 4.36 15.12 7.37
N SER A 284 4.97 13.98 7.04
CA SER A 284 6.40 13.72 7.13
C SER A 284 7.06 13.73 5.75
N GLU A 285 8.38 13.80 5.71
CA GLU A 285 9.16 13.69 4.47
C GLU A 285 9.34 12.23 4.06
N GLU A 286 9.43 11.34 5.05
CA GLU A 286 9.49 9.88 4.90
C GLU A 286 8.18 9.24 5.37
N LEU A 287 8.12 7.90 5.29
CA LEU A 287 7.00 7.12 5.81
C LEU A 287 6.92 7.22 7.34
N ALA A 288 5.69 7.21 7.87
CA ALA A 288 5.40 7.41 9.29
C ALA A 288 6.24 6.56 10.24
N THR A 289 6.71 7.17 11.29
CA THR A 289 7.30 6.50 12.46
C THR A 289 6.23 6.16 13.49
N LYS A 290 6.57 5.29 14.44
CA LYS A 290 5.67 4.93 15.55
C LYS A 290 5.28 6.15 16.38
N GLU A 291 6.26 6.97 16.72
CA GLU A 291 6.08 8.17 17.54
C GLU A 291 5.13 9.18 16.88
N GLU A 292 5.25 9.38 15.55
CA GLU A 292 4.36 10.26 14.79
C GLU A 292 2.92 9.73 14.78
N VAL A 293 2.73 8.44 14.59
CA VAL A 293 1.40 7.80 14.61
C VAL A 293 0.77 7.88 16.00
N GLU A 294 1.52 7.56 17.06
CA GLU A 294 1.04 7.64 18.45
C GLU A 294 0.69 9.08 18.85
N ALA A 295 1.50 10.05 18.41
CA ALA A 295 1.22 11.47 18.66
C ALA A 295 -0.11 11.90 18.02
N LEU A 296 -0.38 11.47 16.76
CA LEU A 296 -1.65 11.77 16.10
C LEU A 296 -2.82 11.05 16.75
N LEU A 297 -2.69 9.78 17.13
CA LEU A 297 -3.71 9.03 17.87
C LEU A 297 -4.07 9.74 19.18
N HIS A 298 -3.08 10.20 19.92
CA HIS A 298 -3.30 10.89 21.18
C HIS A 298 -3.98 12.26 20.99
N ALA A 299 -3.53 13.02 19.99
CA ALA A 299 -4.03 14.38 19.73
C ALA A 299 -5.44 14.40 19.10
N ASN A 300 -5.89 13.30 18.49
CA ASN A 300 -7.10 13.27 17.68
C ASN A 300 -8.14 12.24 18.15
N LYS A 301 -8.14 11.87 19.43
CA LYS A 301 -9.11 10.92 20.00
C LYS A 301 -10.58 11.31 19.70
N GLU A 302 -10.88 12.61 19.64
CA GLU A 302 -12.22 13.12 19.39
C GLU A 302 -12.69 12.86 17.94
N LEU A 303 -11.78 12.70 16.97
CA LEU A 303 -12.12 12.41 15.57
C LEU A 303 -12.77 11.03 15.40
N PHE A 304 -12.52 10.13 16.35
CA PHE A 304 -12.96 8.74 16.30
C PHE A 304 -14.13 8.43 17.26
N CYS A 305 -14.56 9.41 18.07
CA CYS A 305 -15.64 9.22 19.06
C CYS A 305 -17.05 9.19 18.48
N GLY A 306 -17.22 9.24 17.18
CA GLY A 306 -18.53 9.23 16.49
C GLY A 306 -19.01 7.82 16.18
N LYS A 307 -19.52 7.08 17.16
CA LYS A 307 -20.39 5.93 16.89
C LYS A 307 -21.75 6.42 16.42
N ASN A 308 -22.13 6.13 15.19
CA ASN A 308 -23.54 6.00 14.76
C ASN A 308 -23.65 4.85 13.77
#